data_59b4f1b260289228239122270ea16c33
#
_entry.id   59b4f1b260289228239122270ea16c33
#
_cell.length_a   1.000
_cell.length_b   1.000
_cell.length_c   1.000
_cell.angle_alpha   90.00
_cell.angle_beta   90.00
_cell.angle_gamma   90.00
#
_symmetry.space_group_name_H-M   'P 1'
#
loop_
_entity.id
_entity.type
_entity.pdbx_description
1 polymer ?
#
loop_
_entity_poly.entity_id
_entity_poly.type
_entity_poly.pdbx_seq_one_letter_code
_entity_poly.pdbx_strand_id
1 'polypeptide(L)'
;MKQRIVPLGYVLSNGSITINEAEADTVREIAEQYLSGKSLKAIAEILTTKHIEYMSGKTDWNRSRIKRIVEDKRYIGDGGYLPILTEQEYAAMQSIKAEKNTQKDVNHTEGIFTLNAPVVCHNCGGRMHRRYDKRRKANTWWQCLECKASVNISDEDIPRFHLNMNGQMKTSE
;
A
#
# COMPACT_ATOMS: atom_id res chain seq x y z
N MET A 1 -4.89 -17.65 13.08
CA MET A 1 -4.10 -16.50 13.61
C MET A 1 -5.00 -15.66 14.49
N LYS A 2 -4.64 -15.44 15.77
CA LYS A 2 -5.37 -14.48 16.62
C LYS A 2 -5.06 -13.07 16.13
N GLN A 3 -6.09 -12.33 15.70
CA GLN A 3 -5.95 -10.89 15.40
C GLN A 3 -6.20 -10.08 16.67
N ARG A 4 -5.48 -8.95 16.82
CA ARG A 4 -5.80 -7.99 17.89
C ARG A 4 -7.13 -7.32 17.55
N ILE A 5 -7.97 -7.19 18.56
CA ILE A 5 -9.27 -6.50 18.47
C ILE A 5 -9.05 -4.98 18.49
N VAL A 6 -8.08 -4.50 19.28
CA VAL A 6 -7.71 -3.09 19.43
C VAL A 6 -6.29 -2.82 18.92
N PRO A 7 -5.95 -1.58 18.49
CA PRO A 7 -4.60 -1.23 18.07
C PRO A 7 -3.55 -1.42 19.18
N LEU A 8 -2.26 -1.45 18.80
CA LEU A 8 -1.16 -1.37 19.75
C LEU A 8 -1.29 -0.09 20.58
N GLY A 9 -0.95 -0.13 21.85
CA GLY A 9 -1.12 1.00 22.77
C GLY A 9 -2.47 1.06 23.45
N TYR A 10 -3.40 0.16 23.10
CA TYR A 10 -4.71 0.12 23.72
C TYR A 10 -5.08 -1.27 24.21
N VAL A 11 -5.89 -1.30 25.26
CA VAL A 11 -6.47 -2.51 25.83
C VAL A 11 -7.97 -2.32 26.03
N LEU A 12 -8.74 -3.38 25.80
CA LEU A 12 -10.16 -3.43 26.12
C LEU A 12 -10.30 -3.92 27.59
N SER A 13 -10.80 -3.07 28.45
CA SER A 13 -11.03 -3.38 29.88
C SER A 13 -12.46 -2.99 30.25
N ASN A 14 -13.23 -3.91 30.81
CA ASN A 14 -14.60 -3.68 31.26
C ASN A 14 -15.51 -3.02 30.18
N GLY A 15 -15.35 -3.40 28.92
CA GLY A 15 -16.14 -2.83 27.81
C GLY A 15 -15.67 -1.44 27.34
N SER A 16 -14.62 -0.88 27.94
CA SER A 16 -14.03 0.41 27.56
C SER A 16 -12.63 0.24 27.00
N ILE A 17 -12.28 1.08 26.03
CA ILE A 17 -10.92 1.11 25.47
C ILE A 17 -10.10 2.10 26.30
N THR A 18 -9.01 1.61 26.86
CA THR A 18 -8.06 2.40 27.67
C THR A 18 -6.65 2.29 27.12
N ILE A 19 -5.77 3.22 27.47
CA ILE A 19 -4.37 3.21 27.07
C ILE A 19 -3.63 2.13 27.86
N ASN A 20 -2.81 1.33 27.18
CA ASN A 20 -1.77 0.50 27.76
C ASN A 20 -0.44 1.25 27.65
N GLU A 21 0.03 1.84 28.74
CA GLU A 21 1.20 2.74 28.71
C GLU A 21 2.46 2.07 28.14
N ALA A 22 2.75 0.83 28.47
CA ALA A 22 3.92 0.12 27.96
C ALA A 22 3.89 -0.03 26.42
N GLU A 23 2.71 -0.27 25.86
CA GLU A 23 2.54 -0.31 24.39
C GLU A 23 2.44 1.09 23.80
N ALA A 24 1.86 2.07 24.50
CA ALA A 24 1.78 3.45 24.08
C ALA A 24 3.17 4.08 23.94
N ASP A 25 4.09 3.76 24.84
CA ASP A 25 5.49 4.19 24.73
C ASP A 25 6.15 3.65 23.46
N THR A 26 5.82 2.43 23.06
CA THR A 26 6.28 1.88 21.78
C THR A 26 5.72 2.68 20.58
N VAL A 27 4.46 3.11 20.65
CA VAL A 27 3.84 3.93 19.60
C VAL A 27 4.52 5.30 19.53
N ARG A 28 4.80 5.94 20.69
CA ARG A 28 5.53 7.21 20.77
C ARG A 28 6.95 7.07 20.22
N GLU A 29 7.68 5.99 20.58
CA GLU A 29 9.01 5.70 20.04
C GLU A 29 8.98 5.54 18.51
N ILE A 30 7.99 4.86 17.94
CA ILE A 30 7.83 4.72 16.49
C ILE A 30 7.63 6.09 15.84
N ALA A 31 6.78 6.95 16.41
CA ALA A 31 6.52 8.29 15.90
C ALA A 31 7.79 9.15 15.93
N GLU A 32 8.51 9.19 17.05
CA GLU A 32 9.77 9.93 17.21
C GLU A 32 10.83 9.48 16.19
N GLN A 33 11.03 8.17 16.04
CA GLN A 33 11.99 7.63 15.08
C GLN A 33 11.60 7.93 13.63
N TYR A 34 10.30 7.94 13.32
CA TYR A 34 9.83 8.29 12.00
C TYR A 34 9.99 9.78 11.70
N LEU A 35 9.70 10.65 12.67
CA LEU A 35 9.91 12.10 12.59
C LEU A 35 11.39 12.46 12.47
N SER A 36 12.29 11.68 13.09
CA SER A 36 13.75 11.84 12.91
C SER A 36 14.25 11.39 11.52
N GLY A 37 13.35 10.98 10.62
CA GLY A 37 13.67 10.65 9.23
C GLY A 37 14.00 9.19 8.94
N LYS A 38 13.98 8.29 9.95
CA LYS A 38 14.26 6.88 9.74
C LYS A 38 13.26 6.22 8.80
N SER A 39 13.70 5.22 8.07
CA SER A 39 12.82 4.45 7.21
C SER A 39 11.94 3.48 8.02
N LEU A 40 10.74 3.16 7.49
CA LEU A 40 9.85 2.19 8.12
C LEU A 40 10.51 0.81 8.32
N LYS A 41 11.48 0.44 7.46
CA LYS A 41 12.24 -0.79 7.59
C LYS A 41 13.23 -0.70 8.74
N ALA A 42 13.99 0.37 8.85
CA ALA A 42 14.94 0.58 9.93
C ALA A 42 14.27 0.60 11.32
N ILE A 43 13.10 1.25 11.43
CA ILE A 43 12.32 1.25 12.66
C ILE A 43 11.89 -0.18 13.05
N ALA A 44 11.40 -0.96 12.07
CA ALA A 44 11.03 -2.34 12.31
C ALA A 44 12.21 -3.20 12.78
N GLU A 45 13.39 -3.03 12.19
CA GLU A 45 14.62 -3.72 12.60
C GLU A 45 15.04 -3.37 14.04
N ILE A 46 14.97 -2.09 14.40
CA ILE A 46 15.29 -1.62 15.77
C ILE A 46 14.36 -2.28 16.80
N LEU A 47 13.05 -2.25 16.56
CA LEU A 47 12.07 -2.83 17.50
C LEU A 47 12.21 -4.36 17.59
N THR A 48 12.53 -5.04 16.48
CA THR A 48 12.81 -6.47 16.48
C THR A 48 14.07 -6.80 17.28
N THR A 49 15.14 -6.02 17.11
CA THR A 49 16.39 -6.20 17.87
C THR A 49 16.20 -5.93 19.37
N LYS A 50 15.33 -4.98 19.73
CA LYS A 50 14.96 -4.71 21.13
C LYS A 50 14.01 -5.76 21.71
N HIS A 51 13.58 -6.75 20.93
CA HIS A 51 12.59 -7.77 21.31
C HIS A 51 11.28 -7.20 21.83
N ILE A 52 10.85 -6.03 21.33
CA ILE A 52 9.59 -5.42 21.74
C ILE A 52 8.43 -6.22 21.13
N GLU A 53 7.50 -6.65 21.98
CA GLU A 53 6.33 -7.37 21.54
C GLU A 53 5.26 -6.43 20.94
N TYR A 54 4.74 -6.77 19.78
CA TYR A 54 3.52 -6.14 19.23
C TYR A 54 2.27 -6.97 19.48
N MET A 55 2.46 -8.22 19.90
CA MET A 55 1.43 -9.18 20.29
C MET A 55 2.14 -10.23 21.16
N SER A 56 1.41 -10.84 22.11
CA SER A 56 1.96 -11.85 23.00
C SER A 56 2.84 -12.88 22.27
N GLY A 57 4.12 -12.95 22.63
CA GLY A 57 5.14 -13.82 22.04
C GLY A 57 5.56 -13.47 20.61
N LYS A 58 5.24 -12.28 20.12
CA LYS A 58 5.56 -11.83 18.75
C LYS A 58 6.39 -10.57 18.76
N THR A 59 7.65 -10.68 18.32
CA THR A 59 8.62 -9.58 18.24
C THR A 59 9.10 -9.29 16.82
N ASP A 60 8.58 -10.01 15.81
CA ASP A 60 8.94 -9.89 14.39
C ASP A 60 8.26 -8.68 13.75
N TRP A 61 8.81 -7.50 13.96
CA TRP A 61 8.32 -6.27 13.34
C TRP A 61 8.62 -6.25 11.84
N ASN A 62 7.74 -5.63 11.08
CA ASN A 62 7.93 -5.45 9.65
C ASN A 62 7.43 -4.06 9.19
N ARG A 63 7.90 -3.64 8.01
CA ARG A 63 7.56 -2.35 7.40
C ARG A 63 6.04 -2.08 7.36
N SER A 64 5.25 -3.09 7.02
CA SER A 64 3.79 -2.93 6.87
C SER A 64 3.11 -2.65 8.21
N ARG A 65 3.63 -3.22 9.30
CA ARG A 65 3.13 -2.99 10.65
C ARG A 65 3.44 -1.57 11.12
N ILE A 66 4.68 -1.11 10.93
CA ILE A 66 5.06 0.28 11.23
C ILE A 66 4.22 1.26 10.39
N LYS A 67 4.04 0.99 9.08
CA LYS A 67 3.21 1.81 8.22
C LYS A 67 1.78 1.98 8.75
N ARG A 68 1.15 0.90 9.20
CA ARG A 68 -0.21 0.95 9.77
C ARG A 68 -0.27 1.83 11.01
N ILE A 69 0.74 1.79 11.87
CA ILE A 69 0.80 2.63 13.07
C ILE A 69 0.95 4.10 12.69
N VAL A 70 1.84 4.43 11.76
CA VAL A 70 2.05 5.81 11.29
C VAL A 70 0.81 6.41 10.60
N GLU A 71 -0.05 5.57 10.01
CA GLU A 71 -1.25 6.00 9.26
C GLU A 71 -2.55 5.98 10.07
N ASP A 72 -2.54 5.42 11.28
CA ASP A 72 -3.74 5.17 12.06
C ASP A 72 -4.17 6.42 12.86
N LYS A 73 -5.29 7.01 12.47
CA LYS A 73 -5.85 8.20 13.11
C LYS A 73 -6.36 7.95 14.53
N ARG A 74 -6.57 6.71 14.94
CA ARG A 74 -7.01 6.39 16.30
C ARG A 74 -6.00 6.87 17.35
N TYR A 75 -4.71 6.98 16.98
CA TYR A 75 -3.68 7.51 17.88
C TYR A 75 -3.79 9.00 18.20
N ILE A 76 -4.60 9.74 17.46
CA ILE A 76 -4.95 11.15 17.73
C ILE A 76 -6.38 11.34 18.26
N GLY A 77 -7.03 10.25 18.65
CA GLY A 77 -8.37 10.31 19.27
C GLY A 77 -9.54 10.04 18.33
N ASP A 78 -9.30 9.68 17.06
CA ASP A 78 -10.38 9.32 16.14
C ASP A 78 -11.12 8.06 16.58
N GLY A 79 -12.43 8.01 16.33
CA GLY A 79 -13.27 6.85 16.67
C GLY A 79 -13.46 6.61 18.17
N GLY A 80 -13.30 7.62 19.01
CA GLY A 80 -13.52 7.53 20.46
C GLY A 80 -12.34 6.92 21.25
N TYR A 81 -11.17 6.85 20.63
CA TYR A 81 -9.93 6.43 21.29
C TYR A 81 -9.32 7.60 22.09
N LEU A 82 -8.63 7.31 23.20
CA LEU A 82 -7.84 8.30 23.89
C LEU A 82 -6.56 8.60 23.07
N PRO A 83 -6.16 9.86 22.88
CA PRO A 83 -5.00 10.18 22.08
C PRO A 83 -3.69 9.73 22.74
N ILE A 84 -2.82 9.05 21.98
CA ILE A 84 -1.44 8.68 22.37
C ILE A 84 -0.44 9.66 21.76
N LEU A 85 -0.76 10.17 20.57
CA LEU A 85 0.03 11.15 19.81
C LEU A 85 -0.74 12.46 19.69
N THR A 86 -0.02 13.54 19.51
CA THR A 86 -0.63 14.84 19.20
C THR A 86 -1.01 14.95 17.73
N GLU A 87 -1.98 15.81 17.41
CA GLU A 87 -2.33 16.11 16.02
C GLU A 87 -1.16 16.67 15.22
N GLN A 88 -0.27 17.45 15.89
CA GLN A 88 0.92 18.03 15.27
C GLN A 88 1.92 16.94 14.86
N GLU A 89 2.22 15.98 15.73
CA GLU A 89 3.09 14.84 15.41
C GLU A 89 2.52 14.02 14.26
N TYR A 90 1.22 13.74 14.30
CA TYR A 90 0.56 13.01 13.22
C TYR A 90 0.63 13.76 11.88
N ALA A 91 0.33 15.06 11.86
CA ALA A 91 0.43 15.88 10.65
C ALA A 91 1.84 15.91 10.09
N ALA A 92 2.86 16.05 10.94
CA ALA A 92 4.27 16.00 10.54
C ALA A 92 4.65 14.63 9.93
N MET A 93 4.18 13.53 10.52
CA MET A 93 4.38 12.19 9.95
C MET A 93 3.74 12.04 8.57
N GLN A 94 2.52 12.58 8.36
CA GLN A 94 1.86 12.54 7.05
C GLN A 94 2.60 13.39 6.00
N SER A 95 3.17 14.54 6.39
CA SER A 95 4.01 15.37 5.50
C SER A 95 5.26 14.62 5.04
N ILE A 96 5.98 14.00 5.97
CA ILE A 96 7.16 13.16 5.64
C ILE A 96 6.76 11.99 4.71
N LYS A 97 5.60 11.39 4.95
CA LYS A 97 5.07 10.33 4.08
C LYS A 97 4.79 10.83 2.67
N ALA A 98 4.17 12.01 2.53
CA ALA A 98 3.87 12.62 1.24
C ALA A 98 5.15 12.96 0.46
N GLU A 99 6.17 13.48 1.13
CA GLU A 99 7.49 13.77 0.53
C GLU A 99 8.21 12.49 0.07
N LYS A 100 8.17 11.44 0.90
CA LYS A 100 8.78 10.13 0.57
C LYS A 100 8.00 9.35 -0.48
N ASN A 101 6.74 9.71 -0.76
CA ASN A 101 5.93 9.07 -1.78
C ASN A 101 6.32 9.56 -3.16
N THR A 102 7.40 9.01 -3.70
CA THR A 102 7.87 9.28 -5.08
C THR A 102 7.05 8.56 -6.15
N GLN A 103 6.12 7.71 -5.79
CA GLN A 103 5.10 7.19 -6.69
C GLN A 103 4.03 8.28 -6.90
N LYS A 104 4.42 9.37 -7.55
CA LYS A 104 3.44 10.24 -8.23
C LYS A 104 2.69 9.36 -9.23
N ASP A 105 1.41 9.65 -9.39
CA ASP A 105 0.48 9.00 -10.33
C ASP A 105 1.08 8.80 -11.72
N VAL A 106 1.94 7.80 -11.85
CA VAL A 106 2.78 7.59 -13.03
C VAL A 106 1.97 6.89 -14.12
N ASN A 107 0.72 6.49 -13.85
CA ASN A 107 0.14 5.44 -14.67
C ASN A 107 -1.33 5.55 -14.99
N HIS A 108 -1.88 6.74 -14.92
CA HIS A 108 -3.24 6.94 -15.37
C HIS A 108 -3.27 7.78 -16.65
N THR A 109 -2.93 7.15 -17.77
CA THR A 109 -3.31 7.70 -19.07
C THR A 109 -4.83 7.58 -19.16
N GLU A 110 -5.53 8.69 -19.33
CA GLU A 110 -7.01 8.75 -19.33
C GLU A 110 -7.65 7.73 -20.28
N GLY A 111 -6.99 7.39 -21.39
CA GLY A 111 -7.45 6.41 -22.36
C GLY A 111 -7.63 4.98 -21.87
N ILE A 112 -6.92 4.55 -20.79
CA ILE A 112 -7.04 3.18 -20.27
C ILE A 112 -8.31 2.97 -19.47
N PHE A 113 -8.79 4.00 -18.79
CA PHE A 113 -10.01 3.91 -17.97
C PHE A 113 -11.29 3.87 -18.80
N THR A 114 -11.22 4.16 -20.09
CA THR A 114 -12.35 4.06 -21.01
C THR A 114 -12.57 2.63 -21.53
N LEU A 115 -11.65 1.68 -21.25
CA LEU A 115 -11.84 0.28 -21.58
C LEU A 115 -12.86 -0.37 -20.65
N ASN A 116 -14.11 -0.42 -21.07
CA ASN A 116 -15.20 -1.07 -20.35
C ASN A 116 -15.18 -2.60 -20.44
N ALA A 117 -14.24 -3.18 -21.19
CA ALA A 117 -14.12 -4.62 -21.41
C ALA A 117 -12.76 -5.14 -20.92
N PRO A 118 -12.69 -6.34 -20.34
CA PRO A 118 -11.43 -6.97 -19.98
C PRO A 118 -10.63 -7.33 -21.22
N VAL A 119 -9.32 -7.05 -21.21
CA VAL A 119 -8.40 -7.51 -22.25
C VAL A 119 -8.11 -8.99 -22.01
N VAL A 120 -8.38 -9.83 -23.01
CA VAL A 120 -8.20 -11.28 -22.91
C VAL A 120 -7.05 -11.75 -23.81
N CYS A 121 -6.38 -12.79 -23.38
CA CYS A 121 -5.26 -13.38 -24.09
C CYS A 121 -5.76 -14.20 -25.27
N HIS A 122 -5.25 -13.94 -26.47
CA HIS A 122 -5.60 -14.71 -27.68
C HIS A 122 -5.20 -16.20 -27.58
N ASN A 123 -4.12 -16.51 -26.87
CA ASN A 123 -3.57 -17.87 -26.81
C ASN A 123 -4.36 -18.80 -25.86
N CYS A 124 -4.85 -18.28 -24.72
CA CYS A 124 -5.46 -19.12 -23.69
C CYS A 124 -6.80 -18.59 -23.17
N GLY A 125 -7.28 -17.44 -23.66
CA GLY A 125 -8.50 -16.80 -23.16
C GLY A 125 -8.38 -16.17 -21.76
N GLY A 126 -7.26 -16.35 -21.09
CA GLY A 126 -7.01 -15.79 -19.75
C GLY A 126 -6.94 -14.26 -19.74
N ARG A 127 -7.17 -13.66 -18.58
CA ARG A 127 -7.13 -12.20 -18.44
C ARG A 127 -5.72 -11.65 -18.59
N MET A 128 -5.55 -10.61 -19.39
CA MET A 128 -4.30 -9.88 -19.50
C MET A 128 -4.24 -8.72 -18.52
N HIS A 129 -3.04 -8.48 -17.99
CA HIS A 129 -2.77 -7.39 -17.06
C HIS A 129 -1.78 -6.42 -17.66
N ARG A 130 -2.08 -5.13 -17.53
CA ARG A 130 -1.18 -4.06 -17.90
C ARG A 130 0.04 -4.05 -16.97
N ARG A 131 1.22 -3.96 -17.56
CA ARG A 131 2.50 -3.77 -16.88
C ARG A 131 3.14 -2.48 -17.34
N TYR A 132 3.90 -1.85 -16.45
CA TYR A 132 4.63 -0.63 -16.74
C TYR A 132 6.07 -0.73 -16.21
N ASP A 133 7.03 -0.33 -17.05
CA ASP A 133 8.43 -0.15 -16.65
C ASP A 133 9.03 0.99 -17.49
N LYS A 134 9.30 2.13 -16.84
CA LYS A 134 9.88 3.32 -17.47
C LYS A 134 11.28 3.10 -18.10
N ARG A 135 11.96 2.00 -17.78
CA ARG A 135 13.26 1.64 -18.34
C ARG A 135 13.15 0.97 -19.71
N ARG A 136 11.95 0.51 -20.10
CA ARG A 136 11.71 -0.11 -21.40
C ARG A 136 11.40 0.94 -22.46
N LYS A 137 11.79 0.67 -23.72
CA LYS A 137 11.49 1.53 -24.86
C LYS A 137 9.98 1.73 -25.06
N ALA A 138 9.21 0.65 -24.93
CA ALA A 138 7.74 0.73 -24.79
C ALA A 138 7.43 0.66 -23.30
N ASN A 139 7.07 1.79 -22.68
CA ASN A 139 6.86 1.90 -21.23
C ASN A 139 5.78 0.95 -20.70
N THR A 140 4.87 0.53 -21.56
CA THR A 140 3.73 -0.32 -21.20
C THR A 140 3.68 -1.59 -22.05
N TRP A 141 3.22 -2.68 -21.44
CA TRP A 141 2.92 -3.93 -22.13
C TRP A 141 1.81 -4.67 -21.37
N TRP A 142 1.13 -5.56 -22.05
CA TRP A 142 0.11 -6.42 -21.47
C TRP A 142 0.64 -7.84 -21.35
N GLN A 143 0.42 -8.48 -20.22
CA GLN A 143 0.88 -9.84 -19.93
C GLN A 143 -0.26 -10.70 -19.41
N CYS A 144 -0.41 -11.87 -19.99
CA CYS A 144 -1.32 -12.89 -19.48
C CYS A 144 -0.78 -13.50 -18.18
N LEU A 145 -1.62 -13.64 -17.18
CA LEU A 145 -1.21 -14.25 -15.90
C LEU A 145 -1.03 -15.77 -16.02
N GLU A 146 -1.76 -16.41 -16.92
CA GLU A 146 -1.77 -17.87 -17.08
C GLU A 146 -0.64 -18.36 -18.00
N CYS A 147 -0.69 -18.03 -19.28
CA CYS A 147 0.28 -18.51 -20.26
C CYS A 147 1.53 -17.63 -20.41
N LYS A 148 1.61 -16.50 -19.70
CA LYS A 148 2.72 -15.52 -19.74
C LYS A 148 2.95 -14.84 -21.10
N ALA A 149 2.08 -15.06 -22.07
CA ALA A 149 2.13 -14.32 -23.33
C ALA A 149 2.10 -12.80 -23.07
N SER A 150 2.88 -12.04 -23.81
CA SER A 150 2.98 -10.59 -23.63
C SER A 150 2.90 -9.87 -24.97
N VAL A 151 2.25 -8.69 -24.95
CA VAL A 151 2.12 -7.81 -26.12
C VAL A 151 2.54 -6.41 -25.71
N ASN A 152 3.42 -5.78 -26.49
CA ASN A 152 3.85 -4.40 -26.31
C ASN A 152 2.89 -3.49 -27.07
N ILE A 153 1.99 -2.82 -26.35
CA ILE A 153 1.05 -1.84 -26.89
C ILE A 153 1.13 -0.63 -25.98
N SER A 154 1.30 0.56 -26.56
CA SER A 154 1.24 1.80 -25.81
C SER A 154 -0.20 2.10 -25.38
N ASP A 155 -0.35 2.85 -24.29
CA ASP A 155 -1.66 3.23 -23.79
C ASP A 155 -2.43 4.12 -24.79
N GLU A 156 -1.70 4.85 -25.63
CA GLU A 156 -2.23 5.73 -26.68
C GLU A 156 -2.78 4.94 -27.89
N ASP A 157 -2.22 3.75 -28.12
CA ASP A 157 -2.62 2.91 -29.25
C ASP A 157 -3.83 2.01 -28.93
N ILE A 158 -4.06 1.68 -27.65
CA ILE A 158 -5.16 0.81 -27.25
C ILE A 158 -6.54 1.27 -27.76
N PRO A 159 -6.92 2.55 -27.71
CA PRO A 159 -8.20 3.02 -28.24
C PRO A 159 -8.37 2.83 -29.73
N ARG A 160 -7.28 2.66 -30.48
CA ARG A 160 -7.27 2.46 -31.94
C ARG A 160 -7.49 1.00 -32.36
N PHE A 161 -7.36 0.07 -31.38
CA PHE A 161 -7.60 -1.35 -31.62
C PHE A 161 -9.04 -1.71 -31.27
N HIS A 162 -9.91 -1.82 -32.26
CA HIS A 162 -11.21 -2.45 -32.08
C HIS A 162 -11.03 -3.97 -32.05
N LEU A 163 -11.32 -4.57 -30.90
CA LEU A 163 -11.45 -6.03 -30.80
C LEU A 163 -12.72 -6.43 -31.57
N ASN A 164 -12.59 -7.18 -32.65
CA ASN A 164 -13.76 -7.79 -33.26
C ASN A 164 -14.30 -8.91 -32.37
N MET A 165 -15.56 -9.28 -32.56
CA MET A 165 -16.24 -10.32 -31.75
C MET A 165 -15.54 -11.70 -31.79
N ASN A 166 -14.54 -11.89 -32.67
CA ASN A 166 -13.72 -13.09 -32.79
C ASN A 166 -12.31 -12.95 -32.19
N GLY A 167 -12.04 -11.89 -31.41
CA GLY A 167 -10.77 -11.72 -30.69
C GLY A 167 -9.56 -11.36 -31.58
N GLN A 168 -9.75 -11.02 -32.84
CA GLN A 168 -8.68 -10.57 -33.72
C GLN A 168 -8.53 -9.05 -33.68
N MET A 169 -7.29 -8.58 -33.54
CA MET A 169 -6.98 -7.15 -33.64
C MET A 169 -7.16 -6.65 -35.08
N LYS A 170 -7.99 -5.65 -35.27
CA LYS A 170 -8.06 -4.87 -36.51
C LYS A 170 -7.61 -3.44 -36.23
N THR A 171 -6.68 -2.94 -37.00
CA THR A 171 -6.39 -1.52 -37.11
C THR A 171 -7.52 -0.84 -37.86
N SER A 172 -8.10 0.22 -37.29
CA SER A 172 -8.97 1.12 -38.03
C SER A 172 -8.08 1.99 -38.94
N GLU A 173 -8.32 1.94 -40.23
CA GLU A 173 -7.80 2.92 -41.21
C GLU A 173 -8.30 4.33 -40.93
#